data_2ef815dea431be205a8a9ec331573ef5
#
_entry.id   2ef815dea431be205a8a9ec331573ef5
#
_cell.length_a   1.000
_cell.length_b   1.000
_cell.length_c   1.000
_cell.angle_alpha   90.00
_cell.angle_beta   90.00
_cell.angle_gamma   90.00
#
_symmetry.space_group_name_H-M   'P 1'
#
loop_
_entity.id
_entity.type
_entity.pdbx_description
1 polymer ?
#
loop_
_entity_poly.entity_id
_entity_poly.type
_entity_poly.pdbx_seq_one_letter_code
_entity_poly.pdbx_strand_id
1 'polypeptide(L)'
;MSVTATQEKLSRLTRDKIHLYFDANQEPAIRVPSGARLLVETEDAHMGSIRSEGHVYASLAEVFERLGGANPVTGPIYIEGVEPGDLVSLTFEDIVPGAVQGQGYTVLTPGLGGLVSNYTLQPALEPRTVICPIREGKVLFPTSKGTVEIPCSPFLGTIGVAPAGERRLSYLQGPEFLGNTDLPLNGAGATVVMRANVPGGLISFGDAHAVQGDGEISGAAIECQSDVTVRVERIPRKQAQYIALPQVNTPEAIGSIAGFTGVHLGDVVRAAYIDVVQRLVQFHGFERDEAYLLACQTARVRVGQIVDPLYCAAVTIERRYIE
;
A
#
# COMPACT_ATOMS: atom_id res chain seq x y z
N MET A 1 38.73 -18.34 -11.86
CA MET A 1 38.65 -16.97 -11.32
C MET A 1 37.35 -16.89 -10.55
N SER A 2 37.42 -16.84 -9.21
CA SER A 2 36.27 -16.74 -8.33
C SER A 2 35.74 -15.30 -8.40
N VAL A 3 34.57 -15.10 -8.99
CA VAL A 3 33.85 -13.84 -8.88
C VAL A 3 33.27 -13.79 -7.46
N THR A 4 33.97 -13.11 -6.58
CA THR A 4 33.43 -12.71 -5.27
C THR A 4 32.25 -11.80 -5.56
N ALA A 5 31.02 -12.33 -5.40
CA ALA A 5 29.83 -11.51 -5.32
C ALA A 5 30.04 -10.53 -4.16
N THR A 6 30.28 -9.27 -4.46
CA THR A 6 30.22 -8.19 -3.48
C THR A 6 28.83 -8.25 -2.88
N GLN A 7 28.72 -8.63 -1.62
CA GLN A 7 27.47 -8.53 -0.87
C GLN A 7 27.07 -7.06 -0.91
N GLU A 8 26.06 -6.73 -1.71
CA GLU A 8 25.53 -5.38 -1.84
C GLU A 8 25.06 -4.94 -0.46
N LYS A 9 25.65 -3.88 0.07
CA LYS A 9 25.37 -3.41 1.43
C LYS A 9 23.94 -2.92 1.50
N LEU A 10 23.09 -3.65 2.20
CA LEU A 10 21.71 -3.29 2.46
C LEU A 10 21.67 -2.05 3.37
N SER A 11 21.17 -0.93 2.86
CA SER A 11 20.96 0.27 3.67
C SER A 11 19.73 0.07 4.55
N ARG A 12 19.77 0.57 5.79
CA ARG A 12 18.67 0.39 6.75
C ARG A 12 18.01 1.72 7.07
N LEU A 13 16.69 1.75 7.04
CA LEU A 13 15.85 2.85 7.49
C LEU A 13 14.97 2.36 8.64
N THR A 14 15.23 2.90 9.82
CA THR A 14 14.64 2.43 11.07
C THR A 14 13.26 3.04 11.34
N ARG A 15 12.46 2.37 12.13
CA ARG A 15 11.06 2.68 12.47
C ARG A 15 10.88 4.05 13.12
N ASP A 16 11.89 4.62 13.74
CA ASP A 16 11.85 5.97 14.31
C ASP A 16 11.71 7.11 13.27
N LYS A 17 11.88 6.79 11.97
CA LYS A 17 11.72 7.73 10.86
C LYS A 17 10.30 7.74 10.28
N ILE A 18 9.30 7.64 11.15
CA ILE A 18 7.88 7.69 10.76
C ILE A 18 7.34 9.12 10.72
N HIS A 19 6.37 9.32 9.88
CA HIS A 19 5.61 10.57 9.76
C HIS A 19 4.20 10.30 9.22
N LEU A 20 3.32 11.31 9.28
CA LEU A 20 1.89 11.18 8.94
C LEU A 20 1.51 11.89 7.65
N TYR A 21 2.47 12.40 6.91
CA TYR A 21 2.20 13.22 5.73
C TYR A 21 3.14 12.88 4.58
N PHE A 22 2.64 12.89 3.37
CA PHE A 22 3.45 13.07 2.18
C PHE A 22 3.65 14.58 1.97
N ASP A 23 4.88 15.06 2.09
CA ASP A 23 5.21 16.49 2.11
C ASP A 23 6.49 16.78 1.31
N ALA A 24 6.40 17.70 0.36
CA ALA A 24 7.53 18.14 -0.45
C ALA A 24 8.64 18.86 0.35
N ASN A 25 8.30 19.38 1.52
CA ASN A 25 9.23 20.13 2.37
C ASN A 25 9.86 19.26 3.48
N GLN A 26 9.53 17.97 3.53
CA GLN A 26 10.10 17.09 4.54
C GLN A 26 11.54 16.70 4.16
N GLU A 27 12.45 16.85 5.11
CA GLU A 27 13.84 16.42 4.92
C GLU A 27 13.90 14.89 4.72
N PRO A 28 14.67 14.41 3.74
CA PRO A 28 14.85 12.98 3.52
C PRO A 28 15.47 12.29 4.74
N ALA A 29 14.86 11.19 5.16
CA ALA A 29 15.44 10.33 6.19
C ALA A 29 16.66 9.56 5.67
N ILE A 30 16.70 9.29 4.36
CA ILE A 30 17.82 8.66 3.67
C ILE A 30 17.92 9.14 2.22
N ARG A 31 19.15 9.24 1.70
CA ARG A 31 19.45 9.50 0.29
C ARG A 31 20.16 8.30 -0.30
N VAL A 32 19.70 7.81 -1.43
CA VAL A 32 20.23 6.59 -2.05
C VAL A 32 20.33 6.73 -3.56
N PRO A 33 21.29 6.05 -4.22
CA PRO A 33 21.32 5.98 -5.67
C PRO A 33 20.15 5.15 -6.21
N SER A 34 19.82 5.35 -7.49
CA SER A 34 18.89 4.46 -8.21
C SER A 34 19.42 3.03 -8.23
N GLY A 35 18.56 2.05 -8.00
CA GLY A 35 18.92 0.63 -7.87
C GLY A 35 19.25 0.20 -6.43
N ALA A 36 19.22 1.11 -5.46
CA ALA A 36 19.54 0.78 -4.09
C ALA A 36 18.53 -0.20 -3.48
N ARG A 37 19.06 -1.13 -2.66
CA ARG A 37 18.27 -2.03 -1.82
C ARG A 37 18.28 -1.54 -0.38
N LEU A 38 17.12 -1.51 0.23
CA LEU A 38 16.95 -1.06 1.61
C LEU A 38 16.21 -2.11 2.43
N LEU A 39 16.57 -2.19 3.72
CA LEU A 39 15.72 -2.75 4.75
C LEU A 39 15.01 -1.59 5.45
N VAL A 40 13.69 -1.51 5.32
CA VAL A 40 12.86 -0.47 5.91
C VAL A 40 11.96 -1.08 6.96
N GLU A 41 12.07 -0.57 8.18
CA GLU A 41 11.20 -0.97 9.28
C GLU A 41 9.94 -0.11 9.28
N THR A 42 8.76 -0.74 9.21
CA THR A 42 7.47 -0.03 9.24
C THR A 42 6.78 -0.16 10.58
N GLU A 43 5.98 0.84 10.93
CA GLU A 43 5.09 0.82 12.05
C GLU A 43 3.67 0.38 11.59
N ASP A 44 2.83 -0.06 12.53
CA ASP A 44 1.42 -0.38 12.28
C ASP A 44 0.55 0.90 12.20
N ALA A 45 -0.68 0.79 11.72
CA ALA A 45 -1.62 1.90 11.52
C ALA A 45 -1.83 2.78 12.77
N HIS A 46 -1.66 2.23 13.98
CA HIS A 46 -1.87 2.91 15.25
C HIS A 46 -0.54 3.27 15.97
N MET A 47 0.55 3.45 15.22
CA MET A 47 1.86 3.86 15.74
C MET A 47 2.40 2.99 16.88
N GLY A 48 2.16 1.68 16.79
CA GLY A 48 2.60 0.76 17.82
C GLY A 48 1.90 0.89 19.16
N SER A 49 0.80 1.60 19.27
CA SER A 49 0.09 1.83 20.52
C SER A 49 -0.68 0.59 20.99
N ILE A 50 -1.19 -0.23 20.08
CA ILE A 50 -1.99 -1.41 20.41
C ILE A 50 -1.09 -2.60 20.68
N ARG A 51 -1.09 -3.08 21.94
CA ARG A 51 -0.23 -4.17 22.41
C ARG A 51 -1.00 -5.28 23.13
N SER A 52 -2.26 -5.04 23.47
CA SER A 52 -3.11 -5.98 24.18
C SER A 52 -4.58 -5.74 23.84
N GLU A 53 -5.43 -6.71 24.12
CA GLU A 53 -6.90 -6.62 23.91
C GLU A 53 -7.56 -5.55 24.79
N GLY A 54 -6.90 -5.14 25.90
CA GLY A 54 -7.37 -4.06 26.75
C GLY A 54 -7.17 -2.66 26.16
N HIS A 55 -6.43 -2.53 25.05
CA HIS A 55 -6.21 -1.26 24.38
C HIS A 55 -7.30 -1.09 23.29
N VAL A 56 -8.34 -0.36 23.63
CA VAL A 56 -9.51 -0.14 22.77
C VAL A 56 -9.72 1.35 22.56
N TYR A 57 -10.01 1.76 21.34
CA TYR A 57 -10.43 3.11 20.98
C TYR A 57 -11.94 3.18 20.89
N ALA A 58 -12.55 4.12 21.60
CA ALA A 58 -14.01 4.30 21.61
C ALA A 58 -14.53 4.97 20.33
N SER A 59 -13.65 5.63 19.55
CA SER A 59 -14.01 6.26 18.27
C SER A 59 -12.77 6.56 17.43
N LEU A 60 -12.99 6.81 16.14
CA LEU A 60 -11.95 7.32 15.25
C LEU A 60 -11.40 8.67 15.71
N ALA A 61 -12.25 9.54 16.27
CA ALA A 61 -11.82 10.83 16.82
C ALA A 61 -10.79 10.64 17.93
N GLU A 62 -10.97 9.65 18.80
CA GLU A 62 -10.01 9.34 19.88
C GLU A 62 -8.66 8.86 19.31
N VAL A 63 -8.66 8.09 18.22
CA VAL A 63 -7.42 7.69 17.52
C VAL A 63 -6.65 8.94 17.08
N PHE A 64 -7.31 9.89 16.41
CA PHE A 64 -6.68 11.12 15.94
C PHE A 64 -6.25 12.04 17.10
N GLU A 65 -7.03 12.12 18.16
CA GLU A 65 -6.67 12.92 19.34
C GLU A 65 -5.40 12.39 20.03
N ARG A 66 -5.31 11.07 20.19
CA ARG A 66 -4.18 10.45 20.90
C ARG A 66 -2.91 10.31 20.04
N LEU A 67 -3.07 10.02 18.76
CA LEU A 67 -1.95 9.70 17.88
C LEU A 67 -1.60 10.83 16.90
N GLY A 68 -2.44 11.86 16.79
CA GLY A 68 -2.29 12.94 15.81
C GLY A 68 -2.63 12.53 14.37
N GLY A 69 -3.02 11.27 14.16
CA GLY A 69 -3.34 10.70 12.84
C GLY A 69 -3.32 9.18 12.89
N ALA A 70 -3.37 8.58 11.71
CA ALA A 70 -3.27 7.14 11.51
C ALA A 70 -2.34 6.83 10.32
N ASN A 71 -1.98 5.57 10.15
CA ASN A 71 -1.20 5.04 9.03
C ASN A 71 0.15 5.78 8.86
N PRO A 72 1.04 5.71 9.88
CA PRO A 72 2.37 6.30 9.76
C PRO A 72 3.16 5.62 8.65
N VAL A 73 3.93 6.41 7.90
CA VAL A 73 4.81 5.92 6.86
C VAL A 73 6.26 6.18 7.22
N THR A 74 7.14 5.23 6.92
CA THR A 74 8.58 5.33 7.13
C THR A 74 9.25 5.97 5.92
N GLY A 75 10.04 7.01 6.15
CA GLY A 75 10.67 7.78 5.07
C GLY A 75 10.97 9.22 5.49
N PRO A 76 11.11 10.16 4.53
CA PRO A 76 11.14 9.92 3.09
C PRO A 76 12.46 9.36 2.58
N ILE A 77 12.39 8.51 1.56
CA ILE A 77 13.53 8.03 0.79
C ILE A 77 13.72 8.98 -0.40
N TYR A 78 14.89 9.57 -0.50
CA TYR A 78 15.30 10.40 -1.63
C TYR A 78 16.13 9.57 -2.61
N ILE A 79 15.68 9.41 -3.85
CA ILE A 79 16.46 8.73 -4.89
C ILE A 79 17.26 9.78 -5.67
N GLU A 80 18.58 9.66 -5.67
CA GLU A 80 19.49 10.59 -6.34
C GLU A 80 19.19 10.71 -7.84
N GLY A 81 19.16 11.95 -8.32
CA GLY A 81 18.94 12.27 -9.73
C GLY A 81 17.49 12.15 -10.20
N VAL A 82 16.52 11.79 -9.34
CA VAL A 82 15.09 11.86 -9.68
C VAL A 82 14.65 13.31 -9.78
N GLU A 83 14.01 13.64 -10.90
CA GLU A 83 13.44 14.94 -11.20
C GLU A 83 11.91 14.86 -11.36
N PRO A 84 11.18 15.97 -11.17
CA PRO A 84 9.74 16.00 -11.41
C PRO A 84 9.38 15.50 -12.81
N GLY A 85 8.46 14.53 -12.85
CA GLY A 85 8.02 13.86 -14.08
C GLY A 85 8.77 12.58 -14.43
N ASP A 86 9.87 12.25 -13.73
CA ASP A 86 10.43 10.89 -13.77
C ASP A 86 9.45 9.91 -13.12
N LEU A 87 9.59 8.62 -13.41
CA LEU A 87 8.92 7.60 -12.61
C LEU A 87 9.88 7.05 -11.57
N VAL A 88 9.31 6.64 -10.45
CA VAL A 88 10.00 5.87 -9.41
C VAL A 88 9.32 4.53 -9.27
N SER A 89 10.10 3.48 -9.12
CA SER A 89 9.59 2.13 -8.87
C SER A 89 10.09 1.58 -7.55
N LEU A 90 9.20 0.90 -6.85
CA LEU A 90 9.48 0.18 -5.61
C LEU A 90 9.17 -1.29 -5.86
N THR A 91 10.21 -2.12 -5.85
CA THR A 91 10.05 -3.58 -5.91
C THR A 91 10.19 -4.14 -4.51
N PHE A 92 9.11 -4.66 -3.95
CA PHE A 92 9.11 -5.30 -2.64
C PHE A 92 9.66 -6.71 -2.77
N GLU A 93 10.88 -6.92 -2.29
CA GLU A 93 11.56 -8.23 -2.39
C GLU A 93 11.09 -9.18 -1.28
N ASP A 94 10.84 -8.64 -0.08
CA ASP A 94 10.37 -9.39 1.08
C ASP A 94 9.62 -8.49 2.06
N ILE A 95 8.62 -9.03 2.75
CA ILE A 95 7.86 -8.36 3.82
C ILE A 95 7.69 -9.35 4.96
N VAL A 96 8.33 -9.09 6.09
CA VAL A 96 8.27 -9.93 7.30
C VAL A 96 7.27 -9.32 8.28
N PRO A 97 6.04 -9.89 8.40
CA PRO A 97 5.03 -9.36 9.29
C PRO A 97 5.29 -9.72 10.74
N GLY A 98 4.86 -8.86 11.66
CA GLY A 98 5.01 -9.07 13.09
C GLY A 98 6.45 -8.98 13.58
N ALA A 99 7.30 -8.23 12.90
CA ALA A 99 8.75 -8.17 13.09
C ALA A 99 9.20 -7.84 14.52
N VAL A 100 8.39 -7.11 15.30
CA VAL A 100 8.76 -6.71 16.67
C VAL A 100 8.22 -7.67 17.73
N GLN A 101 6.97 -8.08 17.64
CA GLN A 101 6.28 -8.84 18.70
C GLN A 101 5.79 -10.22 18.26
N GLY A 102 5.98 -10.57 17.00
CA GLY A 102 5.44 -11.81 16.45
C GLY A 102 3.91 -11.88 16.51
N GLN A 103 3.24 -10.73 16.41
CA GLN A 103 1.79 -10.61 16.43
C GLN A 103 1.33 -9.44 15.55
N GLY A 104 0.09 -9.49 15.16
CA GLY A 104 -0.70 -8.39 14.64
C GLY A 104 -1.97 -8.23 15.45
N TYR A 105 -2.82 -7.31 15.04
CA TYR A 105 -4.11 -7.09 15.66
C TYR A 105 -5.13 -6.63 14.62
N THR A 106 -6.40 -6.75 14.94
CA THR A 106 -7.48 -6.04 14.26
C THR A 106 -8.38 -5.36 15.28
N VAL A 107 -9.09 -4.33 14.86
CA VAL A 107 -9.95 -3.53 15.75
C VAL A 107 -11.34 -3.35 15.16
N LEU A 108 -12.31 -3.23 16.06
CA LEU A 108 -13.61 -2.60 15.77
C LEU A 108 -13.59 -1.24 16.43
N THR A 109 -13.55 -0.19 15.60
CA THR A 109 -13.61 1.20 16.07
C THR A 109 -14.91 1.82 15.59
N PRO A 110 -15.80 2.29 16.50
CA PRO A 110 -17.05 2.92 16.10
C PRO A 110 -16.83 4.08 15.13
N GLY A 111 -17.57 4.09 14.03
CA GLY A 111 -17.45 5.07 12.96
C GLY A 111 -16.40 4.72 11.89
N LEU A 112 -15.68 3.61 12.02
CA LEU A 112 -14.74 3.11 11.02
C LEU A 112 -15.28 1.82 10.37
N GLY A 113 -15.01 1.65 9.08
CA GLY A 113 -15.38 0.46 8.30
C GLY A 113 -16.48 0.70 7.27
N GLY A 114 -16.58 -0.17 6.29
CA GLY A 114 -17.51 -0.05 5.16
C GLY A 114 -18.98 -0.39 5.47
N LEU A 115 -19.28 -0.86 6.70
CA LEU A 115 -20.64 -1.22 7.12
C LEU A 115 -21.18 -0.32 8.24
N VAL A 116 -20.60 0.85 8.46
CA VAL A 116 -20.95 1.69 9.62
C VAL A 116 -21.74 2.96 9.27
N SER A 117 -21.67 3.47 8.02
CA SER A 117 -22.38 4.70 7.65
C SER A 117 -23.79 4.44 7.11
N ASN A 118 -23.89 3.74 5.98
CA ASN A 118 -25.17 3.52 5.30
C ASN A 118 -25.66 2.06 5.38
N TYR A 119 -24.78 1.15 5.75
CA TYR A 119 -25.01 -0.30 5.76
C TYR A 119 -24.67 -0.91 7.11
N THR A 120 -25.15 -0.30 8.17
CA THR A 120 -24.84 -0.69 9.55
C THR A 120 -25.28 -2.10 9.87
N LEU A 121 -24.35 -2.92 10.41
CA LEU A 121 -24.70 -4.20 11.03
C LEU A 121 -25.59 -3.99 12.25
N GLN A 122 -26.57 -4.86 12.42
CA GLN A 122 -27.49 -4.82 13.56
C GLN A 122 -27.42 -6.13 14.38
N PRO A 123 -27.29 -6.06 15.70
CA PRO A 123 -27.05 -4.86 16.52
C PRO A 123 -25.70 -4.21 16.22
N ALA A 124 -25.54 -2.94 16.60
CA ALA A 124 -24.28 -2.23 16.45
C ALA A 124 -23.12 -2.99 17.12
N LEU A 125 -21.97 -2.96 16.47
CA LEU A 125 -20.76 -3.61 17.01
C LEU A 125 -20.12 -2.75 18.09
N GLU A 126 -19.74 -3.37 19.19
CA GLU A 126 -19.02 -2.72 20.27
C GLU A 126 -17.52 -2.57 19.95
N PRO A 127 -16.85 -1.52 20.46
CA PRO A 127 -15.41 -1.35 20.31
C PRO A 127 -14.65 -2.58 20.80
N ARG A 128 -13.71 -3.05 20.03
CA ARG A 128 -12.97 -4.26 20.37
C ARG A 128 -11.60 -4.28 19.71
N THR A 129 -10.61 -4.80 20.43
CA THR A 129 -9.29 -5.18 19.91
C THR A 129 -9.14 -6.69 19.98
N VAL A 130 -8.62 -7.27 18.90
CA VAL A 130 -8.30 -8.71 18.82
C VAL A 130 -6.82 -8.84 18.49
N ILE A 131 -6.06 -9.43 19.40
CA ILE A 131 -4.63 -9.72 19.18
C ILE A 131 -4.51 -11.08 18.45
N CYS A 132 -3.74 -11.07 17.39
CA CYS A 132 -3.55 -12.22 16.52
C CYS A 132 -2.06 -12.60 16.48
N PRO A 133 -1.62 -13.65 17.18
CA PRO A 133 -0.24 -14.14 17.06
C PRO A 133 0.08 -14.53 15.62
N ILE A 134 1.31 -14.24 15.18
CA ILE A 134 1.83 -14.63 13.86
C ILE A 134 2.89 -15.71 14.11
N ARG A 135 2.67 -16.92 13.60
CA ARG A 135 3.54 -18.07 13.79
C ARG A 135 3.61 -18.89 12.51
N GLU A 136 4.81 -19.31 12.14
CA GLU A 136 5.03 -20.23 11.02
C GLU A 136 4.31 -19.80 9.72
N GLY A 137 4.33 -18.49 9.42
CA GLY A 137 3.68 -17.94 8.23
C GLY A 137 2.16 -17.90 8.28
N LYS A 138 1.57 -17.99 9.48
CA LYS A 138 0.12 -17.93 9.69
C LYS A 138 -0.24 -16.91 10.76
N VAL A 139 -1.37 -16.27 10.58
CA VAL A 139 -2.08 -15.50 11.59
C VAL A 139 -2.99 -16.45 12.36
N LEU A 140 -2.88 -16.47 13.67
CA LEU A 140 -3.73 -17.25 14.57
C LEU A 140 -4.89 -16.38 15.04
N PHE A 141 -6.02 -16.41 14.33
CA PHE A 141 -7.18 -15.56 14.59
C PHE A 141 -8.12 -16.23 15.62
N PRO A 142 -8.28 -15.63 16.83
CA PRO A 142 -9.11 -16.23 17.87
C PRO A 142 -10.61 -16.00 17.59
N THR A 143 -11.41 -17.05 17.77
CA THR A 143 -12.87 -16.98 17.66
C THR A 143 -13.53 -17.75 18.83
N SER A 144 -14.84 -17.55 19.00
CA SER A 144 -15.62 -18.33 19.98
C SER A 144 -15.68 -19.83 19.68
N LYS A 145 -15.32 -20.24 18.46
CA LYS A 145 -15.29 -21.65 18.01
C LYS A 145 -13.88 -22.25 18.01
N GLY A 146 -12.88 -21.51 18.49
CA GLY A 146 -11.48 -21.87 18.46
C GLY A 146 -10.65 -20.95 17.57
N THR A 147 -9.40 -21.28 17.37
CA THR A 147 -8.48 -20.50 16.55
C THR A 147 -8.61 -20.86 15.08
N VAL A 148 -8.76 -19.85 14.24
CA VAL A 148 -8.70 -19.98 12.78
C VAL A 148 -7.28 -19.63 12.32
N GLU A 149 -6.62 -20.57 11.64
CA GLU A 149 -5.30 -20.33 11.05
C GLU A 149 -5.47 -19.73 9.64
N ILE A 150 -4.97 -18.50 9.45
CA ILE A 150 -5.04 -17.79 8.18
C ILE A 150 -3.61 -17.67 7.63
N PRO A 151 -3.29 -18.19 6.44
CA PRO A 151 -1.98 -18.00 5.83
C PRO A 151 -1.64 -16.52 5.71
N CYS A 152 -0.42 -16.11 6.09
CA CYS A 152 0.05 -14.76 5.87
C CYS A 152 0.19 -14.48 4.36
N SER A 153 -0.26 -13.30 3.97
CA SER A 153 -0.05 -12.72 2.65
C SER A 153 0.28 -11.24 2.85
N PRO A 154 1.49 -10.95 3.39
CA PRO A 154 1.79 -9.60 3.85
C PRO A 154 1.95 -8.63 2.69
N PHE A 155 1.49 -7.40 2.92
CA PHE A 155 1.59 -6.30 1.96
C PHE A 155 1.59 -4.95 2.67
N LEU A 156 1.82 -3.87 1.90
CA LEU A 156 1.81 -2.49 2.41
C LEU A 156 0.51 -1.79 2.01
N GLY A 157 -0.22 -1.31 3.01
CA GLY A 157 -1.46 -0.54 2.83
C GLY A 157 -1.17 0.85 2.27
N THR A 158 -0.21 1.56 2.87
CA THR A 158 0.11 2.95 2.54
C THR A 158 1.46 3.07 1.85
N ILE A 159 1.45 3.59 0.62
CA ILE A 159 2.65 3.82 -0.20
C ILE A 159 2.48 5.15 -0.92
N GLY A 160 3.50 6.00 -0.95
CA GLY A 160 3.36 7.24 -1.72
C GLY A 160 4.65 8.00 -1.99
N VAL A 161 4.49 9.01 -2.83
CA VAL A 161 5.48 10.06 -3.14
C VAL A 161 4.99 11.40 -2.63
N ALA A 162 5.89 12.34 -2.37
CA ALA A 162 5.46 13.68 -2.01
C ALA A 162 4.72 14.37 -3.17
N PRO A 163 3.56 15.02 -2.93
CA PRO A 163 2.89 15.85 -3.91
C PRO A 163 3.68 17.14 -4.17
N ALA A 164 3.47 17.78 -5.32
CA ALA A 164 4.12 19.07 -5.64
C ALA A 164 3.53 20.26 -4.87
N GLY A 165 2.32 20.13 -4.37
CA GLY A 165 1.57 21.18 -3.70
C GLY A 165 1.49 20.99 -2.18
N GLU A 166 0.27 21.12 -1.66
CA GLU A 166 0.02 20.93 -0.24
C GLU A 166 0.33 19.50 0.22
N ARG A 167 0.87 19.37 1.43
CA ARG A 167 1.06 18.07 2.05
C ARG A 167 -0.24 17.30 2.18
N ARG A 168 -0.17 15.98 2.07
CA ARG A 168 -1.32 15.08 2.18
C ARG A 168 -1.13 14.15 3.37
N LEU A 169 -2.19 13.96 4.15
CA LEU A 169 -2.19 12.95 5.21
C LEU A 169 -1.99 11.55 4.63
N SER A 170 -1.21 10.73 5.29
CA SER A 170 -0.81 9.40 4.81
C SER A 170 -2.00 8.46 4.57
N TYR A 171 -3.04 8.56 5.39
CA TYR A 171 -4.26 7.76 5.26
C TYR A 171 -5.19 8.20 4.10
N LEU A 172 -4.93 9.35 3.44
CA LEU A 172 -5.68 9.79 2.27
C LEU A 172 -5.14 9.17 0.99
N GLN A 173 -5.92 9.27 -0.08
CA GLN A 173 -5.61 8.76 -1.41
C GLN A 173 -5.69 9.88 -2.45
N GLY A 174 -4.87 9.74 -3.50
CA GLY A 174 -4.93 10.61 -4.66
C GLY A 174 -4.02 10.13 -5.78
N PRO A 175 -4.37 10.39 -7.05
CA PRO A 175 -3.59 9.90 -8.20
C PRO A 175 -2.19 10.51 -8.27
N GLU A 176 -1.98 11.69 -7.65
CA GLU A 176 -0.71 12.39 -7.65
C GLU A 176 0.28 11.88 -6.61
N PHE A 177 -0.15 11.18 -5.55
CA PHE A 177 0.74 10.71 -4.49
C PHE A 177 0.54 9.25 -4.08
N LEU A 178 -0.54 8.61 -4.52
CA LEU A 178 -1.05 7.28 -4.20
C LEU A 178 -1.67 7.22 -2.79
N GLY A 179 -0.89 7.10 -1.70
CA GLY A 179 -1.40 7.10 -0.33
C GLY A 179 -1.90 5.74 0.14
N ASN A 180 -2.94 5.76 0.98
CA ASN A 180 -3.49 4.56 1.61
C ASN A 180 -4.42 3.78 0.69
N THR A 181 -3.92 2.71 0.10
CA THR A 181 -4.66 1.91 -0.89
C THR A 181 -5.21 0.60 -0.33
N ASP A 182 -4.60 0.07 0.72
CA ASP A 182 -4.92 -1.22 1.34
C ASP A 182 -5.08 -2.35 0.33
N LEU A 183 -4.23 -2.30 -0.70
CA LEU A 183 -4.33 -3.20 -1.84
C LEU A 183 -3.46 -4.44 -1.65
N PRO A 184 -4.04 -5.65 -1.49
CA PRO A 184 -3.28 -6.88 -1.27
C PRO A 184 -2.28 -7.25 -2.37
N LEU A 185 -2.32 -6.56 -3.50
CA LEU A 185 -1.34 -6.70 -4.59
C LEU A 185 0.02 -6.06 -4.26
N ASN A 186 0.12 -5.18 -3.27
CA ASN A 186 1.36 -4.49 -2.87
C ASN A 186 2.26 -5.35 -1.97
N GLY A 187 2.25 -6.66 -2.20
CA GLY A 187 3.02 -7.65 -1.45
C GLY A 187 4.40 -7.95 -2.03
N ALA A 188 5.09 -8.93 -1.47
CA ALA A 188 6.38 -9.39 -1.95
C ALA A 188 6.30 -9.87 -3.42
N GLY A 189 7.28 -9.51 -4.24
CA GLY A 189 7.33 -9.73 -5.68
C GLY A 189 6.63 -8.64 -6.51
N ALA A 190 5.86 -7.76 -5.90
CA ALA A 190 5.23 -6.66 -6.63
C ALA A 190 6.17 -5.47 -6.82
N THR A 191 5.97 -4.77 -7.94
CA THR A 191 6.59 -3.47 -8.23
C THR A 191 5.51 -2.42 -8.36
N VAL A 192 5.53 -1.42 -7.47
CA VAL A 192 4.68 -0.23 -7.55
C VAL A 192 5.44 0.87 -8.29
N VAL A 193 4.78 1.48 -9.29
CA VAL A 193 5.37 2.57 -10.09
C VAL A 193 4.53 3.83 -9.94
N MET A 194 5.19 4.92 -9.59
CA MET A 194 4.56 6.22 -9.37
C MET A 194 5.32 7.33 -10.11
N ARG A 195 4.66 8.43 -10.37
CA ARG A 195 5.30 9.64 -10.91
C ARG A 195 5.89 10.46 -9.77
N ALA A 196 7.15 10.83 -9.88
CA ALA A 196 7.77 11.80 -8.98
C ALA A 196 7.25 13.21 -9.29
N ASN A 197 6.80 13.93 -8.27
CA ASN A 197 6.32 15.30 -8.39
C ASN A 197 7.38 16.33 -7.95
N VAL A 198 8.36 15.87 -7.18
CA VAL A 198 9.43 16.70 -6.59
C VAL A 198 10.78 16.01 -6.77
N PRO A 199 11.91 16.76 -6.68
CA PRO A 199 13.23 16.14 -6.73
C PRO A 199 13.39 15.02 -5.71
N GLY A 200 13.99 13.91 -6.12
CA GLY A 200 14.18 12.72 -5.27
C GLY A 200 12.94 11.85 -5.07
N GLY A 201 11.76 12.31 -5.49
CA GLY A 201 10.48 11.62 -5.33
C GLY A 201 9.94 11.64 -3.90
N LEU A 202 10.80 11.70 -2.88
CA LEU A 202 10.44 11.67 -1.45
C LEU A 202 9.43 10.56 -1.14
N ILE A 203 9.88 9.33 -1.31
CA ILE A 203 9.04 8.13 -1.19
C ILE A 203 8.91 7.73 0.26
N SER A 204 7.71 7.38 0.70
CA SER A 204 7.45 6.81 2.03
C SER A 204 6.41 5.72 1.94
N PHE A 205 6.49 4.74 2.83
CA PHE A 205 5.51 3.66 2.93
C PHE A 205 5.44 3.09 4.35
N GLY A 206 4.34 2.44 4.67
CA GLY A 206 4.10 1.85 5.98
C GLY A 206 2.77 1.10 6.00
N ASP A 207 2.16 1.00 7.20
CA ASP A 207 0.84 0.41 7.32
C ASP A 207 0.83 -1.01 6.77
N ALA A 208 1.67 -1.87 7.35
CA ALA A 208 1.83 -3.22 6.87
C ALA A 208 0.77 -4.14 7.47
N HIS A 209 0.15 -4.92 6.61
CA HIS A 209 -0.86 -5.93 6.97
C HIS A 209 -0.29 -7.33 6.83
N ALA A 210 -0.51 -8.19 7.82
CA ALA A 210 -0.13 -9.60 7.72
C ALA A 210 -1.05 -10.38 6.78
N VAL A 211 -2.33 -9.98 6.73
CA VAL A 211 -3.35 -10.50 5.81
C VAL A 211 -4.59 -9.59 5.84
N GLN A 212 -5.26 -9.50 4.69
CA GLN A 212 -6.53 -8.77 4.54
C GLN A 212 -7.38 -9.43 3.45
N GLY A 213 -8.69 -9.44 3.64
CA GLY A 213 -9.66 -9.68 2.57
C GLY A 213 -9.88 -8.43 1.71
N ASP A 214 -10.26 -8.59 0.44
CA ASP A 214 -10.58 -7.47 -0.45
C ASP A 214 -11.63 -6.55 0.18
N GLY A 215 -11.33 -5.25 0.17
CA GLY A 215 -12.21 -4.20 0.65
C GLY A 215 -11.98 -3.75 2.09
N GLU A 216 -11.16 -4.43 2.86
CA GLU A 216 -10.86 -4.08 4.27
C GLU A 216 -12.10 -3.70 5.09
N ILE A 217 -13.14 -4.48 4.97
CA ILE A 217 -14.51 -4.10 5.32
C ILE A 217 -14.73 -3.62 6.77
N SER A 218 -13.90 -4.07 7.71
CA SER A 218 -13.96 -3.60 9.11
C SER A 218 -13.19 -2.30 9.37
N GLY A 219 -12.40 -1.84 8.39
CA GLY A 219 -11.56 -0.64 8.50
C GLY A 219 -10.24 -0.88 9.22
N ALA A 220 -9.90 -2.15 9.48
CA ALA A 220 -8.60 -2.60 9.95
C ALA A 220 -8.37 -4.04 9.50
N ALA A 221 -7.26 -4.27 8.86
CA ALA A 221 -6.78 -5.61 8.50
C ALA A 221 -6.19 -6.35 9.72
N ILE A 222 -5.28 -7.28 9.50
CA ILE A 222 -4.37 -7.72 10.57
C ILE A 222 -3.14 -6.80 10.50
N GLU A 223 -3.26 -5.71 11.23
CA GLU A 223 -2.25 -4.66 11.36
C GLU A 223 -1.01 -5.18 12.05
N CYS A 224 0.18 -4.85 11.54
CA CYS A 224 1.40 -5.30 12.18
C CYS A 224 2.61 -4.43 11.82
N GLN A 225 3.59 -4.39 12.71
CA GLN A 225 4.92 -3.88 12.40
C GLN A 225 5.64 -4.86 11.48
N SER A 226 6.32 -4.36 10.46
CA SER A 226 7.00 -5.22 9.49
C SER A 226 8.40 -4.73 9.15
N ASP A 227 9.25 -5.67 8.74
CA ASP A 227 10.54 -5.39 8.11
C ASP A 227 10.41 -5.65 6.61
N VAL A 228 10.70 -4.64 5.81
CA VAL A 228 10.49 -4.64 4.35
C VAL A 228 11.80 -4.54 3.62
N THR A 229 12.13 -5.53 2.80
CA THR A 229 13.24 -5.42 1.85
C THR A 229 12.72 -4.89 0.53
N VAL A 230 13.20 -3.72 0.11
CA VAL A 230 12.73 -3.03 -1.09
C VAL A 230 13.90 -2.58 -1.95
N ARG A 231 13.74 -2.68 -3.27
CA ARG A 231 14.59 -2.02 -4.26
C ARG A 231 13.88 -0.80 -4.79
N VAL A 232 14.60 0.33 -4.83
CA VAL A 232 14.06 1.60 -5.34
C VAL A 232 14.83 2.03 -6.59
N GLU A 233 14.10 2.42 -7.65
CA GLU A 233 14.72 2.76 -8.92
C GLU A 233 14.09 4.01 -9.53
N ARG A 234 14.90 4.75 -10.26
CA ARG A 234 14.49 5.85 -11.12
C ARG A 234 14.28 5.35 -12.55
N ILE A 235 13.16 5.70 -13.16
CA ILE A 235 12.93 5.57 -14.60
C ILE A 235 12.89 6.99 -15.19
N PRO A 236 13.95 7.44 -15.90
CA PRO A 236 14.04 8.80 -16.41
C PRO A 236 12.86 9.14 -17.33
N ARG A 237 12.34 10.35 -17.24
CA ARG A 237 11.20 10.84 -18.04
C ARG A 237 11.33 10.58 -19.54
N LYS A 238 12.53 10.66 -20.10
CA LYS A 238 12.79 10.37 -21.52
C LYS A 238 12.60 8.90 -21.90
N GLN A 239 12.69 7.99 -20.91
CA GLN A 239 12.49 6.55 -21.04
C GLN A 239 11.15 6.12 -20.44
N ALA A 240 10.56 6.99 -19.61
CA ALA A 240 9.30 6.74 -18.96
C ALA A 240 8.17 6.88 -19.97
N GLN A 241 7.36 5.85 -20.01
CA GLN A 241 6.07 5.92 -20.66
C GLN A 241 5.14 6.80 -19.82
N TYR A 242 4.24 7.53 -20.47
CA TYR A 242 3.24 8.30 -19.73
C TYR A 242 2.35 7.36 -18.92
N ILE A 243 2.27 7.58 -17.62
CA ILE A 243 1.30 6.92 -16.74
C ILE A 243 0.32 7.95 -16.20
N ALA A 244 -0.97 7.68 -16.32
CA ALA A 244 -2.01 8.53 -15.74
C ALA A 244 -2.26 8.17 -14.28
N LEU A 245 -2.27 6.89 -13.95
CA LEU A 245 -2.44 6.36 -12.60
C LEU A 245 -1.20 5.60 -12.13
N PRO A 246 -0.97 5.49 -10.82
CA PRO A 246 0.01 4.58 -10.26
C PRO A 246 -0.23 3.14 -10.73
N GLN A 247 0.84 2.38 -10.85
CA GLN A 247 0.80 1.01 -11.37
C GLN A 247 1.24 0.01 -10.31
N VAL A 248 0.67 -1.17 -10.34
CA VAL A 248 1.17 -2.37 -9.65
C VAL A 248 1.44 -3.45 -10.68
N ASN A 249 2.66 -3.94 -10.70
CA ASN A 249 3.09 -5.02 -11.59
C ASN A 249 3.58 -6.17 -10.72
N THR A 250 3.02 -7.35 -10.94
CA THR A 250 3.48 -8.60 -10.32
C THR A 250 4.20 -9.45 -11.35
N PRO A 251 4.87 -10.55 -10.96
CA PRO A 251 5.42 -11.50 -11.91
C PRO A 251 4.37 -12.01 -12.93
N GLU A 252 3.11 -12.15 -12.49
CA GLU A 252 2.04 -12.75 -13.30
C GLU A 252 1.19 -11.72 -14.05
N ALA A 253 1.14 -10.46 -13.59
CA ALA A 253 0.18 -9.47 -14.10
C ALA A 253 0.73 -8.05 -14.13
N ILE A 254 0.17 -7.23 -14.99
CA ILE A 254 0.27 -5.77 -14.93
C ILE A 254 -1.04 -5.18 -14.41
N GLY A 255 -0.99 -4.07 -13.69
CA GLY A 255 -2.20 -3.45 -13.15
C GLY A 255 -2.08 -1.94 -12.98
N SER A 256 -3.23 -1.27 -12.95
CA SER A 256 -3.36 0.16 -12.65
C SER A 256 -4.15 0.33 -11.36
N ILE A 257 -3.71 1.23 -10.49
CA ILE A 257 -4.31 1.49 -9.19
C ILE A 257 -5.09 2.81 -9.26
N ALA A 258 -6.35 2.79 -8.89
CA ALA A 258 -7.15 3.98 -8.67
C ALA A 258 -7.57 4.07 -7.19
N GLY A 259 -7.29 5.21 -6.57
CA GLY A 259 -7.69 5.49 -5.20
C GLY A 259 -8.13 6.95 -5.09
N PHE A 260 -9.34 7.17 -4.59
CA PHE A 260 -9.93 8.50 -4.50
C PHE A 260 -10.77 8.66 -3.24
N THR A 261 -10.65 9.82 -2.61
CA THR A 261 -11.50 10.19 -1.49
C THR A 261 -12.83 10.74 -1.99
N GLY A 262 -13.94 10.20 -1.49
CA GLY A 262 -15.30 10.70 -1.79
C GLY A 262 -15.84 10.34 -3.18
N VAL A 263 -15.19 9.44 -3.91
CA VAL A 263 -15.62 8.96 -5.23
C VAL A 263 -16.21 7.56 -5.09
N HIS A 264 -17.35 7.28 -5.73
CA HIS A 264 -17.96 5.95 -5.66
C HIS A 264 -17.06 4.85 -6.24
N LEU A 265 -17.05 3.66 -5.60
CA LEU A 265 -16.21 2.53 -6.01
C LEU A 265 -16.37 2.18 -7.50
N GLY A 266 -17.58 2.27 -8.06
CA GLY A 266 -17.81 2.01 -9.48
C GLY A 266 -17.03 2.95 -10.41
N ASP A 267 -16.84 4.21 -10.03
CA ASP A 267 -16.07 5.18 -10.81
C ASP A 267 -14.57 5.00 -10.60
N VAL A 268 -14.15 4.61 -9.39
CA VAL A 268 -12.76 4.21 -9.10
C VAL A 268 -12.35 3.02 -9.99
N VAL A 269 -13.19 1.99 -10.07
CA VAL A 269 -12.96 0.82 -10.94
C VAL A 269 -12.88 1.22 -12.41
N ARG A 270 -13.80 2.09 -12.89
CA ARG A 270 -13.78 2.60 -14.28
C ARG A 270 -12.49 3.33 -14.60
N ALA A 271 -11.99 4.17 -13.67
CA ALA A 271 -10.73 4.89 -13.86
C ALA A 271 -9.54 3.92 -14.03
N ALA A 272 -9.46 2.87 -13.22
CA ALA A 272 -8.43 1.83 -13.34
C ALA A 272 -8.55 1.05 -14.67
N TYR A 273 -9.78 0.74 -15.14
CA TYR A 273 -9.99 0.12 -16.45
C TYR A 273 -9.54 0.99 -17.61
N ILE A 274 -9.86 2.30 -17.56
CA ILE A 274 -9.44 3.25 -18.60
C ILE A 274 -7.92 3.25 -18.71
N ASP A 275 -7.22 3.33 -17.59
CA ASP A 275 -5.75 3.36 -17.58
C ASP A 275 -5.16 2.04 -18.09
N VAL A 276 -5.66 0.87 -17.66
CA VAL A 276 -5.21 -0.43 -18.16
C VAL A 276 -5.41 -0.56 -19.67
N VAL A 277 -6.57 -0.17 -20.21
CA VAL A 277 -6.83 -0.20 -21.66
C VAL A 277 -5.87 0.71 -22.41
N GLN A 278 -5.61 1.91 -21.88
CA GLN A 278 -4.62 2.82 -22.48
C GLN A 278 -3.22 2.22 -22.47
N ARG A 279 -2.83 1.53 -21.41
CA ARG A 279 -1.54 0.83 -21.33
C ARG A 279 -1.42 -0.28 -22.38
N LEU A 280 -2.46 -1.07 -22.61
CA LEU A 280 -2.47 -2.10 -23.65
C LEU A 280 -2.24 -1.50 -25.03
N VAL A 281 -2.86 -0.38 -25.34
CA VAL A 281 -2.66 0.33 -26.61
C VAL A 281 -1.25 0.90 -26.70
N GLN A 282 -0.79 1.60 -25.68
CA GLN A 282 0.46 2.35 -25.73
C GLN A 282 1.71 1.49 -25.64
N PHE A 283 1.63 0.38 -24.90
CA PHE A 283 2.82 -0.39 -24.51
C PHE A 283 2.84 -1.82 -24.99
N HIS A 284 1.65 -2.37 -25.36
CA HIS A 284 1.53 -3.75 -25.83
C HIS A 284 1.04 -3.85 -27.27
N GLY A 285 0.82 -2.71 -27.96
CA GLY A 285 0.56 -2.65 -29.40
C GLY A 285 -0.83 -3.11 -29.83
N PHE A 286 -1.79 -3.20 -28.90
CA PHE A 286 -3.18 -3.51 -29.23
C PHE A 286 -3.88 -2.32 -29.88
N GLU A 287 -4.77 -2.58 -30.83
CA GLU A 287 -5.74 -1.57 -31.25
C GLU A 287 -6.72 -1.25 -30.10
N ARG A 288 -7.31 -0.07 -30.12
CA ARG A 288 -8.10 0.44 -28.99
C ARG A 288 -9.31 -0.42 -28.64
N ASP A 289 -10.03 -0.88 -29.63
CA ASP A 289 -11.20 -1.75 -29.46
C ASP A 289 -10.80 -3.17 -29.04
N GLU A 290 -9.72 -3.69 -29.59
CA GLU A 290 -9.12 -4.98 -29.16
C GLU A 290 -8.71 -4.94 -27.69
N ALA A 291 -7.97 -3.89 -27.27
CA ALA A 291 -7.56 -3.69 -25.89
C ALA A 291 -8.77 -3.66 -24.92
N TYR A 292 -9.82 -2.96 -25.32
CA TYR A 292 -11.04 -2.87 -24.51
C TYR A 292 -11.77 -4.22 -24.41
N LEU A 293 -11.94 -4.93 -25.54
CA LEU A 293 -12.56 -6.25 -25.58
C LEU A 293 -11.72 -7.29 -24.81
N LEU A 294 -10.40 -7.27 -24.95
CA LEU A 294 -9.49 -8.14 -24.21
C LEU A 294 -9.60 -7.90 -22.70
N ALA A 295 -9.58 -6.64 -22.29
CA ALA A 295 -9.75 -6.28 -20.88
C ALA A 295 -11.10 -6.77 -20.32
N CYS A 296 -12.19 -6.69 -21.12
CA CYS A 296 -13.49 -7.22 -20.73
C CYS A 296 -13.46 -8.72 -20.41
N GLN A 297 -12.67 -9.51 -21.14
CA GLN A 297 -12.62 -10.97 -20.97
C GLN A 297 -11.62 -11.44 -19.93
N THR A 298 -10.52 -10.69 -19.71
CA THR A 298 -9.35 -11.17 -18.98
C THR A 298 -9.00 -10.38 -17.74
N ALA A 299 -9.45 -9.12 -17.62
CA ALA A 299 -9.09 -8.30 -16.50
C ALA A 299 -9.73 -8.79 -15.19
N ARG A 300 -9.00 -8.56 -14.10
CA ARG A 300 -9.44 -8.81 -12.72
C ARG A 300 -9.51 -7.51 -11.97
N VAL A 301 -10.56 -7.34 -11.18
CA VAL A 301 -10.70 -6.22 -10.25
C VAL A 301 -10.36 -6.72 -8.86
N ARG A 302 -9.45 -6.01 -8.19
CA ARG A 302 -9.15 -6.19 -6.76
C ARG A 302 -9.53 -4.90 -6.05
N VAL A 303 -10.23 -5.03 -4.95
CA VAL A 303 -10.65 -3.89 -4.14
C VAL A 303 -9.71 -3.81 -2.94
N GLY A 304 -9.00 -2.70 -2.81
CA GLY A 304 -8.12 -2.45 -1.67
C GLY A 304 -8.94 -2.18 -0.42
N GLN A 305 -9.67 -1.06 -0.44
CA GLN A 305 -10.58 -0.72 0.64
C GLN A 305 -11.90 -0.11 0.14
N ILE A 306 -12.93 -0.30 0.96
CA ILE A 306 -14.24 0.38 0.86
C ILE A 306 -14.64 1.03 2.18
N VAL A 307 -13.64 1.46 2.94
CA VAL A 307 -13.82 2.19 4.20
C VAL A 307 -14.23 3.61 3.85
N ASP A 308 -15.50 3.94 4.07
CA ASP A 308 -16.11 5.23 3.69
C ASP A 308 -15.41 6.43 4.36
N PRO A 309 -15.01 7.48 3.62
CA PRO A 309 -15.23 7.73 2.19
C PRO A 309 -14.03 7.39 1.29
N LEU A 310 -13.16 6.49 1.67
CA LEU A 310 -11.96 6.11 0.93
C LEU A 310 -12.23 4.85 0.11
N TYR A 311 -12.03 4.91 -1.19
CA TYR A 311 -12.20 3.75 -2.07
C TYR A 311 -10.99 3.55 -2.95
N CYS A 312 -10.46 2.33 -2.95
CA CYS A 312 -9.35 1.93 -3.80
C CYS A 312 -9.65 0.63 -4.54
N ALA A 313 -9.29 0.60 -5.79
CA ALA A 313 -9.31 -0.63 -6.58
C ALA A 313 -8.13 -0.66 -7.55
N ALA A 314 -7.70 -1.87 -7.89
CA ALA A 314 -6.81 -2.12 -9.02
C ALA A 314 -7.52 -2.97 -10.07
N VAL A 315 -7.20 -2.69 -11.33
CA VAL A 315 -7.54 -3.55 -12.47
C VAL A 315 -6.25 -4.16 -12.97
N THR A 316 -6.20 -5.48 -13.07
CA THR A 316 -5.02 -6.23 -13.52
C THR A 316 -5.33 -7.10 -14.73
N ILE A 317 -4.32 -7.33 -15.59
CA ILE A 317 -4.37 -8.28 -16.69
C ILE A 317 -3.13 -9.18 -16.59
N GLU A 318 -3.34 -10.49 -16.69
CA GLU A 318 -2.25 -11.46 -16.65
C GLU A 318 -1.36 -11.33 -17.89
N ARG A 319 -0.02 -11.38 -17.68
CA ARG A 319 0.99 -11.21 -18.75
C ARG A 319 0.81 -12.18 -19.90
N ARG A 320 0.41 -13.43 -19.63
CA ARG A 320 0.18 -14.45 -20.65
C ARG A 320 -0.85 -14.08 -21.73
N TYR A 321 -1.64 -13.02 -21.51
CA TYR A 321 -2.61 -12.52 -22.49
C TYR A 321 -2.08 -11.35 -23.33
N ILE A 322 -0.91 -10.81 -22.97
CA ILE A 322 -0.40 -9.55 -23.54
C ILE A 322 1.09 -9.62 -23.98
N GLU A 323 1.76 -10.75 -23.70
CA GLU A 323 3.17 -11.03 -24.08
C GLU A 323 3.30 -12.00 -25.25
#